data_d347f2650757c5178d50578978bc8a47
#
_entry.id   d347f2650757c5178d50578978bc8a47
#
_cell.length_a   1.000
_cell.length_b   1.000
_cell.length_c   1.000
_cell.angle_alpha   90.00
_cell.angle_beta   90.00
_cell.angle_gamma   90.00
#
_symmetry.space_group_name_H-M   'P 1'
#
loop_
_entity.id
_entity.type
_entity.pdbx_description
1 polymer ?
#
loop_
_entity_poly.entity_id
_entity_poly.type
_entity_poly.pdbx_seq_one_letter_code
_entity_poly.pdbx_strand_id
1 'polypeptide(L)'
;MRTFIDVLRDNAVHSDRSVTFVRAAGEERVVGYPDLWHEAQRRAHAMAAIGLQRGDRVALVLPEPDEFILTFIAALAGGFVAVPIYPPQTLAKMEAYGDTVRHVLAASGANVLITTDALRPMIEEHLVRGASTARVVVERDVRSAAGFEGQSPEPVSLDDVAFLQFTSGSTSSPKGVMVTHRNLSVNSHAIMFDGLQSTPADRGVSWLPLYHDMGLIGFVIAPLYALVQVMFLPTMAFIRRPSLWLDAIHRFRGTITFAPNFAFALATRAVTEGQARSWDLSCMRALGCGAEPIQPDVLRAFLGRFAAQGLRPESILPSYGMAEATLAITFADVTAPLRTDRIDLAAMRAGQARPSSGDGAAMELVSCGRPFPGHELAVMGPGGRPLGERQVGEVWLRGPSVTAGYYGDPAATEETFGGGWLRTGDLAYQADGELFICGRAKDLIILNGKNYYPQDIERIVSRIDGIRDGQCVAFSRFDDAGAEIAVVVAESRRNTAGLAAAIVSAVRGEL
;
A
#
# COMPACT_ATOMS: atom_id res chain seq x y z
N MET A 1 21.96 -4.03 14.48
CA MET A 1 20.77 -4.33 13.64
C MET A 1 21.10 -5.54 12.76
N ARG A 2 20.14 -6.37 12.43
CA ARG A 2 20.30 -7.59 11.62
C ARG A 2 19.44 -7.47 10.37
N THR A 3 19.81 -8.16 9.29
CA THR A 3 18.99 -8.18 8.07
C THR A 3 17.67 -8.92 8.33
N PHE A 4 16.65 -8.63 7.51
CA PHE A 4 15.40 -9.41 7.54
C PHE A 4 15.66 -10.91 7.37
N ILE A 5 16.60 -11.27 6.48
CA ILE A 5 16.95 -12.68 6.22
C ILE A 5 17.59 -13.36 7.44
N ASP A 6 18.45 -12.67 8.18
CA ASP A 6 19.01 -13.21 9.42
C ASP A 6 17.94 -13.45 10.48
N VAL A 7 16.99 -12.51 10.62
CA VAL A 7 15.89 -12.65 11.56
C VAL A 7 14.95 -13.79 11.15
N LEU A 8 14.64 -13.90 9.86
CA LEU A 8 13.78 -14.99 9.35
C LEU A 8 14.43 -16.35 9.55
N ARG A 9 15.75 -16.47 9.31
CA ARG A 9 16.52 -17.69 9.57
C ARG A 9 16.42 -18.13 11.04
N ASP A 10 16.58 -17.18 11.97
CA ASP A 10 16.47 -17.50 13.38
C ASP A 10 15.02 -17.83 13.79
N ASN A 11 14.04 -17.15 13.22
CA ASN A 11 12.63 -17.44 13.44
C ASN A 11 12.24 -18.82 12.90
N ALA A 12 12.97 -19.37 11.93
CA ALA A 12 12.70 -20.66 11.34
C ALA A 12 12.87 -21.86 12.32
N VAL A 13 13.43 -21.67 13.50
CA VAL A 13 13.48 -22.71 14.54
C VAL A 13 12.11 -22.93 15.22
N HIS A 14 11.17 -21.99 15.08
CA HIS A 14 9.85 -22.04 15.70
C HIS A 14 8.86 -22.87 14.87
N SER A 15 8.82 -24.19 15.10
CA SER A 15 7.96 -25.11 14.36
C SER A 15 6.46 -24.99 14.67
N ASP A 16 6.10 -24.27 15.74
CA ASP A 16 4.72 -23.96 16.12
C ASP A 16 4.13 -22.76 15.36
N ARG A 17 4.92 -22.09 14.52
CA ARG A 17 4.53 -20.93 13.75
C ARG A 17 4.39 -21.26 12.27
N SER A 18 3.40 -20.64 11.63
CA SER A 18 3.11 -20.89 10.21
C SER A 18 2.49 -19.68 9.53
N VAL A 19 2.52 -19.70 8.23
CA VAL A 19 1.71 -18.84 7.35
C VAL A 19 0.66 -19.69 6.63
N THR A 20 -0.51 -19.13 6.40
CA THR A 20 -1.60 -19.79 5.70
C THR A 20 -1.88 -19.08 4.39
N PHE A 21 -1.84 -19.80 3.31
CA PHE A 21 -2.15 -19.29 1.97
C PHE A 21 -3.50 -19.83 1.52
N VAL A 22 -4.41 -18.93 1.16
CA VAL A 22 -5.66 -19.31 0.50
C VAL A 22 -5.45 -19.06 -1.00
N ARG A 23 -5.59 -20.09 -1.83
CA ARG A 23 -5.45 -19.98 -3.28
C ARG A 23 -6.75 -19.49 -3.93
N ALA A 24 -6.67 -19.09 -5.18
CA ALA A 24 -7.84 -18.63 -5.93
C ALA A 24 -8.99 -19.67 -6.01
N ALA A 25 -8.66 -20.96 -6.02
CA ALA A 25 -9.62 -22.06 -5.96
C ALA A 25 -10.25 -22.29 -4.57
N GLY A 26 -9.77 -21.59 -3.53
CA GLY A 26 -10.24 -21.74 -2.15
C GLY A 26 -9.48 -22.79 -1.34
N GLU A 27 -8.47 -23.42 -1.89
CA GLU A 27 -7.60 -24.35 -1.17
C GLU A 27 -6.74 -23.60 -0.15
N GLU A 28 -6.58 -24.15 1.04
CA GLU A 28 -5.70 -23.61 2.08
C GLU A 28 -4.41 -24.44 2.14
N ARG A 29 -3.27 -23.75 2.08
CA ARG A 29 -1.94 -24.30 2.28
C ARG A 29 -1.30 -23.66 3.50
N VAL A 30 -0.98 -24.48 4.49
CA VAL A 30 -0.26 -24.06 5.69
C VAL A 30 1.22 -24.42 5.52
N VAL A 31 2.10 -23.43 5.74
CA VAL A 31 3.55 -23.59 5.63
C VAL A 31 4.19 -23.15 6.94
N GLY A 32 4.85 -24.06 7.64
CA GLY A 32 5.60 -23.78 8.85
C GLY A 32 6.79 -22.85 8.58
N TYR A 33 7.23 -22.11 9.58
CA TYR A 33 8.42 -21.25 9.44
C TYR A 33 9.69 -22.03 9.05
N PRO A 34 9.94 -23.23 9.59
CA PRO A 34 11.06 -24.07 9.13
C PRO A 34 10.97 -24.42 7.64
N ASP A 35 9.76 -24.84 7.19
CA ASP A 35 9.55 -25.22 5.78
C ASP A 35 9.64 -24.01 4.85
N LEU A 36 9.14 -22.85 5.29
CA LEU A 36 9.25 -21.60 4.55
C LEU A 36 10.71 -21.22 4.31
N TRP A 37 11.55 -21.32 5.35
CA TRP A 37 12.98 -21.02 5.23
C TRP A 37 13.70 -22.04 4.34
N HIS A 38 13.44 -23.32 4.54
CA HIS A 38 14.03 -24.39 3.72
C HIS A 38 13.65 -24.26 2.24
N GLU A 39 12.38 -23.96 1.97
CA GLU A 39 11.89 -23.74 0.62
C GLU A 39 12.53 -22.49 -0.02
N ALA A 40 12.69 -21.41 0.77
CA ALA A 40 13.36 -20.21 0.29
C ALA A 40 14.84 -20.47 -0.09
N GLN A 41 15.57 -21.21 0.75
CA GLN A 41 16.95 -21.59 0.44
C GLN A 41 17.04 -22.44 -0.83
N ARG A 42 16.20 -23.45 -0.97
CA ARG A 42 16.16 -24.34 -2.12
C ARG A 42 15.92 -23.57 -3.42
N ARG A 43 14.94 -22.64 -3.42
CA ARG A 43 14.63 -21.77 -4.57
C ARG A 43 15.75 -20.78 -4.86
N ALA A 44 16.41 -20.22 -3.84
CA ALA A 44 17.56 -19.33 -4.01
C ALA A 44 18.70 -20.03 -4.77
N HIS A 45 18.98 -21.27 -4.42
CA HIS A 45 19.97 -22.08 -5.12
C HIS A 45 19.55 -22.40 -6.56
N ALA A 46 18.28 -22.70 -6.79
CA ALA A 46 17.78 -22.90 -8.14
C ALA A 46 17.93 -21.64 -9.00
N MET A 47 17.69 -20.47 -8.43
CA MET A 47 17.94 -19.19 -9.10
C MET A 47 19.43 -18.98 -9.43
N ALA A 48 20.33 -19.30 -8.51
CA ALA A 48 21.76 -19.26 -8.79
C ALA A 48 22.17 -20.25 -9.90
N ALA A 49 21.60 -21.47 -9.88
CA ALA A 49 21.88 -22.49 -10.91
C ALA A 49 21.42 -22.09 -12.32
N ILE A 50 20.40 -21.26 -12.44
CA ILE A 50 20.00 -20.69 -13.71
C ILE A 50 20.80 -19.44 -14.10
N GLY A 51 21.86 -19.09 -13.35
CA GLY A 51 22.86 -18.10 -13.69
C GLY A 51 22.66 -16.72 -13.05
N LEU A 52 21.72 -16.55 -12.11
CA LEU A 52 21.60 -15.31 -11.32
C LEU A 52 22.80 -15.20 -10.36
N GLN A 53 23.37 -14.01 -10.30
CA GLN A 53 24.45 -13.64 -9.39
C GLN A 53 23.95 -12.63 -8.35
N ARG A 54 24.68 -12.52 -7.23
CA ARG A 54 24.36 -11.52 -6.19
C ARG A 54 24.23 -10.13 -6.80
N GLY A 55 23.17 -9.42 -6.44
CA GLY A 55 22.83 -8.09 -6.97
C GLY A 55 22.10 -8.10 -8.30
N ASP A 56 21.95 -9.26 -8.97
CA ASP A 56 21.12 -9.34 -10.17
C ASP A 56 19.65 -9.11 -9.85
N ARG A 57 18.97 -8.40 -10.74
CA ARG A 57 17.53 -8.12 -10.62
C ARG A 57 16.73 -9.23 -11.25
N VAL A 58 15.73 -9.73 -10.51
CA VAL A 58 14.81 -10.77 -10.95
C VAL A 58 13.37 -10.28 -10.86
N ALA A 59 12.68 -10.18 -12.00
CA ALA A 59 11.30 -9.77 -12.04
C ALA A 59 10.37 -10.94 -11.67
N LEU A 60 9.32 -10.64 -10.89
CA LEU A 60 8.36 -11.63 -10.40
C LEU A 60 6.95 -11.26 -10.83
N VAL A 61 6.31 -12.12 -11.65
CA VAL A 61 4.91 -12.01 -12.08
C VAL A 61 4.17 -13.27 -11.65
N LEU A 62 3.77 -13.35 -10.40
CA LEU A 62 3.20 -14.53 -9.76
C LEU A 62 1.86 -14.19 -9.10
N PRO A 63 0.72 -14.72 -9.61
CA PRO A 63 -0.60 -14.42 -9.09
C PRO A 63 -0.93 -15.07 -7.74
N GLU A 64 -0.42 -16.28 -7.48
CA GLU A 64 -0.73 -17.02 -6.27
C GLU A 64 0.16 -16.57 -5.10
N PRO A 65 -0.43 -16.30 -3.91
CA PRO A 65 0.32 -15.75 -2.78
C PRO A 65 1.50 -16.61 -2.32
N ASP A 66 1.34 -17.93 -2.28
CA ASP A 66 2.40 -18.84 -1.85
C ASP A 66 3.56 -18.91 -2.84
N GLU A 67 3.27 -18.92 -4.14
CA GLU A 67 4.30 -18.90 -5.19
C GLU A 67 5.08 -17.60 -5.15
N PHE A 68 4.38 -16.46 -5.03
CA PHE A 68 5.00 -15.15 -4.96
C PHE A 68 5.88 -15.01 -3.71
N ILE A 69 5.34 -15.26 -2.51
CA ILE A 69 6.04 -15.01 -1.24
C ILE A 69 7.28 -15.90 -1.12
N LEU A 70 7.15 -17.20 -1.43
CA LEU A 70 8.30 -18.10 -1.35
C LEU A 70 9.40 -17.76 -2.36
N THR A 71 9.03 -17.33 -3.56
CA THR A 71 9.99 -16.92 -4.59
C THR A 71 10.64 -15.56 -4.27
N PHE A 72 9.86 -14.63 -3.71
CA PHE A 72 10.36 -13.33 -3.26
C PHE A 72 11.38 -13.49 -2.12
N ILE A 73 11.04 -14.26 -1.08
CA ILE A 73 11.97 -14.52 0.04
C ILE A 73 13.22 -15.24 -0.45
N ALA A 74 13.06 -16.17 -1.40
CA ALA A 74 14.20 -16.86 -2.00
C ALA A 74 15.15 -15.89 -2.75
N ALA A 75 14.61 -14.92 -3.48
CA ALA A 75 15.42 -13.90 -4.13
C ALA A 75 16.22 -13.09 -3.09
N LEU A 76 15.59 -12.66 -2.00
CA LEU A 76 16.28 -11.94 -0.93
C LEU A 76 17.33 -12.80 -0.23
N ALA A 77 17.04 -14.09 0.03
CA ALA A 77 17.95 -15.00 0.66
C ALA A 77 19.17 -15.35 -0.22
N GLY A 78 18.98 -15.35 -1.54
CA GLY A 78 20.04 -15.53 -2.53
C GLY A 78 20.87 -14.28 -2.80
N GLY A 79 20.53 -13.13 -2.19
CA GLY A 79 21.18 -11.85 -2.46
C GLY A 79 20.81 -11.27 -3.83
N PHE A 80 19.70 -11.70 -4.42
CA PHE A 80 19.17 -11.14 -5.66
C PHE A 80 18.20 -10.00 -5.33
N VAL A 81 18.11 -9.03 -6.24
CA VAL A 81 17.20 -7.90 -6.09
C VAL A 81 15.86 -8.25 -6.73
N ALA A 82 14.84 -8.51 -5.92
CA ALA A 82 13.51 -8.82 -6.43
C ALA A 82 12.87 -7.58 -7.06
N VAL A 83 12.10 -7.81 -8.15
CA VAL A 83 11.32 -6.76 -8.83
C VAL A 83 9.87 -7.24 -8.96
N PRO A 84 9.02 -7.01 -7.96
CA PRO A 84 7.61 -7.36 -8.00
C PRO A 84 6.87 -6.61 -9.12
N ILE A 85 6.14 -7.34 -9.95
CA ILE A 85 5.27 -6.78 -10.98
C ILE A 85 3.86 -7.37 -10.78
N TYR A 86 2.84 -6.53 -10.86
CA TYR A 86 1.47 -6.99 -10.76
C TYR A 86 1.12 -7.95 -11.92
N PRO A 87 0.35 -9.03 -11.66
CA PRO A 87 -0.13 -9.92 -12.72
C PRO A 87 -1.24 -9.24 -13.54
N PRO A 88 -1.48 -9.67 -14.81
CA PRO A 88 -2.50 -9.10 -15.64
C PRO A 88 -3.90 -9.32 -15.02
N GLN A 89 -4.70 -8.25 -14.95
CA GLN A 89 -6.03 -8.28 -14.33
C GLN A 89 -7.14 -8.68 -15.31
N THR A 90 -7.02 -8.29 -16.58
CA THR A 90 -8.01 -8.57 -17.62
C THR A 90 -7.34 -8.75 -18.98
N LEU A 91 -7.89 -9.61 -19.83
CA LEU A 91 -7.41 -9.81 -21.20
C LEU A 91 -7.53 -8.54 -22.07
N ALA A 92 -8.51 -7.68 -21.80
CA ALA A 92 -8.75 -6.47 -22.57
C ALA A 92 -7.66 -5.39 -22.43
N LYS A 93 -6.78 -5.47 -21.41
CA LYS A 93 -5.71 -4.50 -21.14
C LYS A 93 -4.30 -5.10 -21.36
N MET A 94 -4.20 -6.17 -22.12
CA MET A 94 -2.94 -6.93 -22.23
C MET A 94 -1.81 -6.15 -22.90
N GLU A 95 -2.12 -5.32 -23.91
CA GLU A 95 -1.09 -4.51 -24.58
C GLU A 95 -0.47 -3.49 -23.65
N ALA A 96 -1.29 -2.71 -22.94
CA ALA A 96 -0.81 -1.76 -21.93
C ALA A 96 -0.05 -2.45 -20.76
N TYR A 97 -0.47 -3.67 -20.41
CA TYR A 97 0.25 -4.48 -19.43
C TYR A 97 1.63 -4.90 -19.94
N GLY A 98 1.73 -5.33 -21.19
CA GLY A 98 3.00 -5.66 -21.84
C GLY A 98 3.96 -4.45 -21.88
N ASP A 99 3.46 -3.25 -22.15
CA ASP A 99 4.23 -2.01 -22.10
C ASP A 99 4.78 -1.76 -20.70
N THR A 100 3.96 -1.96 -19.66
CA THR A 100 4.39 -1.82 -18.26
C THR A 100 5.50 -2.83 -17.91
N VAL A 101 5.33 -4.10 -18.27
CA VAL A 101 6.36 -5.13 -18.02
C VAL A 101 7.67 -4.77 -18.71
N ARG A 102 7.62 -4.36 -19.99
CA ARG A 102 8.82 -3.92 -20.73
C ARG A 102 9.50 -2.72 -20.06
N HIS A 103 8.71 -1.72 -19.65
CA HIS A 103 9.24 -0.56 -18.95
C HIS A 103 9.96 -0.95 -17.65
N VAL A 104 9.32 -1.77 -16.80
CA VAL A 104 9.89 -2.21 -15.53
C VAL A 104 11.17 -3.02 -15.75
N LEU A 105 11.19 -3.94 -16.73
CA LEU A 105 12.40 -4.71 -17.07
C LEU A 105 13.54 -3.81 -17.54
N ALA A 106 13.25 -2.84 -18.40
CA ALA A 106 14.25 -1.89 -18.90
C ALA A 106 14.78 -0.98 -17.76
N ALA A 107 13.87 -0.42 -16.95
CA ALA A 107 14.23 0.50 -15.87
C ALA A 107 14.97 -0.20 -14.72
N SER A 108 14.64 -1.46 -14.42
CA SER A 108 15.33 -2.27 -13.40
C SER A 108 16.61 -2.94 -13.92
N GLY A 109 16.75 -3.13 -15.23
CA GLY A 109 17.78 -3.96 -15.83
C GLY A 109 17.63 -5.44 -15.46
N ALA A 110 16.42 -5.90 -15.15
CA ALA A 110 16.18 -7.32 -14.87
C ALA A 110 16.27 -8.15 -16.15
N ASN A 111 17.14 -9.15 -16.14
CA ASN A 111 17.38 -10.04 -17.26
C ASN A 111 16.74 -11.43 -17.10
N VAL A 112 16.11 -11.69 -15.96
CA VAL A 112 15.29 -12.87 -15.69
C VAL A 112 13.93 -12.42 -15.16
N LEU A 113 12.86 -13.04 -15.71
CA LEU A 113 11.51 -12.88 -15.23
C LEU A 113 10.94 -14.25 -14.85
N ILE A 114 10.49 -14.40 -13.62
CA ILE A 114 9.85 -15.63 -13.12
C ILE A 114 8.34 -15.45 -13.15
N THR A 115 7.66 -16.41 -13.78
CA THR A 115 6.20 -16.39 -13.93
C THR A 115 5.61 -17.79 -13.86
N THR A 116 4.32 -17.94 -14.13
CA THR A 116 3.63 -19.24 -14.19
C THR A 116 3.58 -19.80 -15.60
N ASP A 117 3.34 -21.12 -15.73
CA ASP A 117 3.10 -21.76 -17.03
C ASP A 117 1.99 -21.06 -17.82
N ALA A 118 0.94 -20.63 -17.15
CA ALA A 118 -0.23 -20.01 -17.78
C ALA A 118 0.07 -18.61 -18.34
N LEU A 119 0.94 -17.84 -17.70
CA LEU A 119 1.27 -16.47 -18.12
C LEU A 119 2.46 -16.40 -19.06
N ARG A 120 3.32 -17.42 -19.07
CA ARG A 120 4.55 -17.46 -19.86
C ARG A 120 4.34 -17.15 -21.34
N PRO A 121 3.42 -17.82 -22.09
CA PRO A 121 3.29 -17.59 -23.54
C PRO A 121 2.97 -16.13 -23.87
N MET A 122 2.08 -15.53 -23.07
CA MET A 122 1.67 -14.14 -23.24
C MET A 122 2.82 -13.18 -22.93
N ILE A 123 3.56 -13.39 -21.83
CA ILE A 123 4.70 -12.55 -21.46
C ILE A 123 5.77 -12.64 -22.53
N GLU A 124 6.15 -13.85 -22.99
CA GLU A 124 7.13 -14.06 -24.04
C GLU A 124 6.75 -13.34 -25.34
N GLU A 125 5.48 -13.41 -25.75
CA GLU A 125 4.98 -12.71 -26.95
C GLU A 125 5.21 -11.19 -26.85
N HIS A 126 4.87 -10.59 -25.72
CA HIS A 126 5.05 -9.15 -25.50
C HIS A 126 6.53 -8.74 -25.39
N LEU A 127 7.38 -9.57 -24.80
CA LEU A 127 8.82 -9.31 -24.70
C LEU A 127 9.49 -9.37 -26.09
N VAL A 128 9.14 -10.37 -26.92
CA VAL A 128 9.64 -10.49 -28.29
C VAL A 128 9.27 -9.28 -29.13
N ARG A 129 8.02 -8.81 -29.06
CA ARG A 129 7.58 -7.59 -29.76
C ARG A 129 8.38 -6.35 -29.35
N GLY A 130 8.82 -6.27 -28.08
CA GLY A 130 9.60 -5.17 -27.56
C GLY A 130 11.11 -5.32 -27.67
N ALA A 131 11.64 -6.35 -28.38
CA ALA A 131 13.04 -6.68 -28.45
C ALA A 131 13.75 -6.82 -27.09
N SER A 132 13.03 -7.24 -26.04
CA SER A 132 13.60 -7.50 -24.71
C SER A 132 14.41 -8.80 -24.73
N THR A 133 15.57 -8.77 -24.10
CA THR A 133 16.44 -9.94 -23.94
C THR A 133 16.20 -10.71 -22.63
N ALA A 134 15.22 -10.30 -21.83
CA ALA A 134 14.93 -10.94 -20.56
C ALA A 134 14.46 -12.40 -20.77
N ARG A 135 15.08 -13.32 -20.05
CA ARG A 135 14.73 -14.73 -20.09
C ARG A 135 13.54 -14.99 -19.18
N VAL A 136 12.50 -15.62 -19.73
CA VAL A 136 11.32 -16.04 -18.95
C VAL A 136 11.56 -17.44 -18.38
N VAL A 137 11.41 -17.58 -17.08
CA VAL A 137 11.54 -18.83 -16.32
C VAL A 137 10.20 -19.14 -15.65
N VAL A 138 9.82 -20.40 -15.60
CA VAL A 138 8.58 -20.80 -14.92
C VAL A 138 8.88 -21.09 -13.45
N GLU A 139 8.03 -20.61 -12.55
CA GLU A 139 8.18 -20.80 -11.09
C GLU A 139 8.30 -22.28 -10.72
N ARG A 140 7.56 -23.15 -11.41
CA ARG A 140 7.63 -24.59 -11.20
C ARG A 140 9.06 -25.13 -11.37
N ASP A 141 9.84 -24.63 -12.33
CA ASP A 141 11.20 -25.09 -12.57
C ASP A 141 12.14 -24.64 -11.44
N VAL A 142 11.93 -23.45 -10.89
CA VAL A 142 12.64 -22.97 -9.71
C VAL A 142 12.26 -23.77 -8.46
N ARG A 143 10.97 -24.10 -8.31
CA ARG A 143 10.45 -24.88 -7.19
C ARG A 143 10.87 -26.34 -7.23
N SER A 144 10.89 -26.99 -8.39
CA SER A 144 11.17 -28.42 -8.56
C SER A 144 12.63 -28.76 -8.77
N ALA A 145 13.53 -27.78 -8.78
CA ALA A 145 14.97 -28.03 -8.89
C ALA A 145 15.42 -28.99 -7.78
N ALA A 146 15.75 -30.22 -8.19
CA ALA A 146 16.12 -31.31 -7.29
C ALA A 146 17.59 -31.17 -6.86
N GLY A 147 17.89 -31.65 -5.66
CA GLY A 147 19.25 -32.04 -5.27
C GLY A 147 20.17 -30.89 -4.95
N PHE A 148 19.72 -29.95 -4.11
CA PHE A 148 20.64 -29.03 -3.52
C PHE A 148 20.98 -29.40 -2.06
N GLU A 149 22.03 -30.17 -1.90
CA GLU A 149 22.84 -30.28 -0.68
C GLU A 149 24.01 -29.28 -0.85
N GLY A 150 23.72 -27.99 -0.79
CA GLY A 150 24.70 -26.99 -1.10
C GLY A 150 24.91 -25.96 0.00
N GLN A 151 25.96 -25.20 -0.15
CA GLN A 151 26.31 -24.08 0.73
C GLN A 151 25.15 -23.10 0.81
N SER A 152 24.88 -22.60 2.01
CA SER A 152 23.97 -21.44 2.16
C SER A 152 24.46 -20.29 1.28
N PRO A 153 23.56 -19.52 0.63
CA PRO A 153 23.93 -18.32 -0.07
C PRO A 153 24.81 -17.41 0.80
N GLU A 154 25.70 -16.64 0.19
CA GLU A 154 26.51 -15.68 0.93
C GLU A 154 25.62 -14.73 1.74
N PRO A 155 26.00 -14.39 2.98
CA PRO A 155 25.23 -13.48 3.81
C PRO A 155 25.01 -12.14 3.12
N VAL A 156 23.76 -11.65 3.12
CA VAL A 156 23.43 -10.31 2.62
C VAL A 156 23.81 -9.24 3.64
N SER A 157 24.21 -8.06 3.14
CA SER A 157 24.53 -6.90 3.97
C SER A 157 23.27 -6.06 4.24
N LEU A 158 23.28 -5.28 5.30
CA LEU A 158 22.20 -4.31 5.58
C LEU A 158 22.04 -3.28 4.47
N ASP A 159 23.13 -2.91 3.79
CA ASP A 159 23.13 -1.87 2.76
C ASP A 159 22.91 -2.43 1.34
N ASP A 160 22.81 -3.74 1.19
CA ASP A 160 22.41 -4.36 -0.07
C ASP A 160 20.96 -3.99 -0.39
N VAL A 161 20.68 -3.72 -1.67
CA VAL A 161 19.31 -3.53 -2.15
C VAL A 161 18.59 -4.88 -2.12
N ALA A 162 17.53 -4.98 -1.35
CA ALA A 162 16.71 -6.18 -1.23
C ALA A 162 15.73 -6.32 -2.40
N PHE A 163 15.07 -5.23 -2.76
CA PHE A 163 14.13 -5.22 -3.89
C PHE A 163 13.89 -3.81 -4.43
N LEU A 164 13.32 -3.74 -5.63
CA LEU A 164 12.87 -2.49 -6.25
C LEU A 164 11.34 -2.43 -6.19
N GLN A 165 10.80 -1.47 -5.45
CA GLN A 165 9.36 -1.20 -5.43
C GLN A 165 9.02 -0.21 -6.53
N PHE A 166 8.38 -0.70 -7.60
CA PHE A 166 7.90 0.20 -8.65
C PHE A 166 6.60 0.87 -8.21
N THR A 167 6.60 2.20 -8.18
CA THR A 167 5.43 3.01 -7.83
C THR A 167 4.75 3.51 -9.10
N SER A 168 3.43 3.56 -9.08
CA SER A 168 2.64 4.14 -10.16
C SER A 168 2.72 5.65 -10.25
N GLY A 169 3.71 6.28 -9.60
CA GLY A 169 3.97 7.71 -9.55
C GLY A 169 3.01 8.62 -10.29
N SER A 170 2.98 9.88 -9.93
CA SER A 170 2.15 10.89 -10.58
C SER A 170 2.59 11.26 -12.01
N THR A 171 3.72 10.73 -12.43
CA THR A 171 4.30 10.86 -13.77
C THR A 171 4.00 9.60 -14.56
N SER A 172 3.97 9.70 -15.89
CA SER A 172 3.57 8.65 -16.84
C SER A 172 4.37 7.33 -16.77
N SER A 173 5.48 7.27 -16.03
CA SER A 173 6.35 6.09 -15.98
C SER A 173 6.68 5.69 -14.54
N PRO A 174 6.41 4.44 -14.13
CA PRO A 174 6.77 3.92 -12.81
C PRO A 174 8.26 4.01 -12.53
N LYS A 175 8.64 4.45 -11.31
CA LYS A 175 10.01 4.52 -10.84
C LYS A 175 10.31 3.43 -9.83
N GLY A 176 11.49 2.82 -9.90
CA GLY A 176 11.89 1.76 -8.98
C GLY A 176 12.54 2.31 -7.72
N VAL A 177 11.82 2.34 -6.61
CA VAL A 177 12.36 2.74 -5.30
C VAL A 177 13.30 1.67 -4.78
N MET A 178 14.53 2.06 -4.38
CA MET A 178 15.56 1.14 -3.87
C MET A 178 15.34 0.85 -2.38
N VAL A 179 14.78 -0.31 -2.07
CA VAL A 179 14.60 -0.74 -0.67
C VAL A 179 15.74 -1.67 -0.26
N THR A 180 16.51 -1.25 0.76
CA THR A 180 17.63 -2.04 1.29
C THR A 180 17.17 -2.99 2.42
N HIS A 181 18.01 -3.97 2.76
CA HIS A 181 17.76 -4.82 3.93
C HIS A 181 17.73 -4.01 5.24
N ARG A 182 18.47 -2.91 5.33
CA ARG A 182 18.40 -1.97 6.46
C ARG A 182 17.03 -1.32 6.56
N ASN A 183 16.52 -0.80 5.45
CA ASN A 183 15.19 -0.18 5.39
C ASN A 183 14.11 -1.17 5.83
N LEU A 184 14.15 -2.41 5.33
CA LEU A 184 13.22 -3.46 5.71
C LEU A 184 13.24 -3.74 7.21
N SER A 185 14.42 -3.90 7.78
CA SER A 185 14.55 -4.23 9.22
C SER A 185 14.09 -3.08 10.12
N VAL A 186 14.46 -1.84 9.76
CA VAL A 186 14.04 -0.65 10.52
C VAL A 186 12.53 -0.47 10.47
N ASN A 187 11.96 -0.50 9.25
CA ASN A 187 10.54 -0.23 9.10
C ASN A 187 9.67 -1.36 9.65
N SER A 188 10.12 -2.63 9.51
CA SER A 188 9.44 -3.78 10.14
C SER A 188 9.43 -3.67 11.66
N HIS A 189 10.55 -3.25 12.27
CA HIS A 189 10.61 -3.01 13.71
C HIS A 189 9.64 -1.91 14.13
N ALA A 190 9.69 -0.77 13.46
CA ALA A 190 8.82 0.37 13.74
C ALA A 190 7.33 0.01 13.62
N ILE A 191 6.94 -0.69 12.55
CA ILE A 191 5.55 -1.14 12.35
C ILE A 191 5.12 -2.09 13.46
N MET A 192 5.91 -3.14 13.70
CA MET A 192 5.45 -4.26 14.55
C MET A 192 5.57 -3.94 16.03
N PHE A 193 6.64 -3.26 16.46
CA PHE A 193 6.91 -3.06 17.89
C PHE A 193 6.57 -1.65 18.36
N ASP A 194 6.95 -0.60 17.63
CA ASP A 194 6.64 0.77 18.04
C ASP A 194 5.18 1.13 17.74
N GLY A 195 4.66 0.79 16.55
CA GLY A 195 3.32 1.14 16.11
C GLY A 195 2.25 0.16 16.57
N LEU A 196 2.37 -1.10 16.20
CA LEU A 196 1.37 -2.13 16.51
C LEU A 196 1.52 -2.73 17.91
N GLN A 197 2.67 -2.55 18.57
CA GLN A 197 2.96 -3.21 19.85
C GLN A 197 2.65 -4.71 19.78
N SER A 198 3.09 -5.35 18.69
CA SER A 198 2.73 -6.73 18.38
C SER A 198 3.43 -7.72 19.29
N THR A 199 2.75 -8.83 19.50
CA THR A 199 3.24 -9.97 20.25
C THR A 199 3.14 -11.24 19.39
N PRO A 200 3.82 -12.33 19.74
CA PRO A 200 3.67 -13.61 19.03
C PRO A 200 2.25 -14.21 19.10
N ALA A 201 1.35 -13.69 19.93
CA ALA A 201 -0.05 -14.10 19.99
C ALA A 201 -0.89 -13.46 18.87
N ASP A 202 -0.38 -12.39 18.22
CA ASP A 202 -1.07 -11.73 17.14
C ASP A 202 -1.15 -12.59 15.88
N ARG A 203 -2.18 -12.32 15.10
CA ARG A 203 -2.46 -13.00 13.82
C ARG A 203 -2.88 -11.99 12.77
N GLY A 204 -2.15 -11.96 11.67
CA GLY A 204 -2.46 -11.10 10.53
C GLY A 204 -3.46 -11.77 9.58
N VAL A 205 -4.35 -10.98 9.00
CA VAL A 205 -5.18 -11.39 7.85
C VAL A 205 -5.01 -10.36 6.76
N SER A 206 -4.60 -10.78 5.56
CA SER A 206 -4.36 -9.87 4.44
C SER A 206 -4.91 -10.40 3.13
N TRP A 207 -5.56 -9.54 2.38
CA TRP A 207 -5.93 -9.72 0.98
C TRP A 207 -5.22 -8.71 0.07
N LEU A 208 -4.33 -7.90 0.65
CA LEU A 208 -3.63 -6.84 -0.08
C LEU A 208 -2.74 -7.41 -1.19
N PRO A 209 -2.62 -6.69 -2.31
CA PRO A 209 -1.72 -7.08 -3.39
C PRO A 209 -0.28 -7.17 -2.92
N LEU A 210 0.40 -8.27 -3.23
CA LEU A 210 1.79 -8.53 -2.81
C LEU A 210 2.85 -7.78 -3.64
N TYR A 211 2.45 -7.17 -4.74
CA TYR A 211 3.30 -6.26 -5.53
C TYR A 211 3.21 -4.80 -5.06
N HIS A 212 2.39 -4.52 -4.04
CA HIS A 212 2.26 -3.22 -3.39
C HIS A 212 2.92 -3.25 -2.01
N ASP A 213 3.58 -2.16 -1.62
CA ASP A 213 4.34 -2.04 -0.37
C ASP A 213 3.52 -2.42 0.88
N MET A 214 2.26 -1.98 0.99
CA MET A 214 1.39 -2.30 2.13
C MET A 214 1.11 -3.80 2.26
N GLY A 215 0.95 -4.52 1.14
CA GLY A 215 0.80 -5.98 1.15
C GLY A 215 2.12 -6.71 1.38
N LEU A 216 3.19 -6.27 0.70
CA LEU A 216 4.49 -6.92 0.74
C LEU A 216 5.24 -6.65 2.04
N ILE A 217 5.44 -5.39 2.40
CA ILE A 217 6.20 -5.05 3.61
C ILE A 217 5.31 -5.24 4.84
N GLY A 218 4.07 -4.71 4.80
CA GLY A 218 3.17 -4.73 5.95
C GLY A 218 2.68 -6.11 6.36
N PHE A 219 2.54 -7.07 5.42
CA PHE A 219 2.01 -8.40 5.73
C PHE A 219 2.93 -9.58 5.42
N VAL A 220 3.99 -9.41 4.61
CA VAL A 220 4.97 -10.49 4.45
C VAL A 220 6.19 -10.21 5.31
N ILE A 221 6.89 -9.09 5.06
CA ILE A 221 8.18 -8.83 5.69
C ILE A 221 8.02 -8.55 7.19
N ALA A 222 7.19 -7.60 7.58
CA ALA A 222 7.07 -7.16 8.96
C ALA A 222 6.53 -8.25 9.90
N PRO A 223 5.47 -9.02 9.56
CA PRO A 223 5.03 -10.13 10.39
C PRO A 223 6.03 -11.28 10.50
N LEU A 224 6.71 -11.64 9.40
CA LEU A 224 7.76 -12.67 9.43
C LEU A 224 8.96 -12.23 10.28
N TYR A 225 9.29 -10.94 10.27
CA TYR A 225 10.31 -10.35 11.15
C TYR A 225 9.92 -10.47 12.63
N ALA A 226 8.63 -10.28 12.96
CA ALA A 226 8.11 -10.30 14.33
C ALA A 226 7.54 -11.65 14.79
N LEU A 227 7.71 -12.73 14.02
CA LEU A 227 7.20 -14.07 14.31
C LEU A 227 5.66 -14.13 14.44
N VAL A 228 4.94 -13.30 13.69
CA VAL A 228 3.48 -13.23 13.66
C VAL A 228 2.93 -14.09 12.52
N GLN A 229 1.95 -14.94 12.83
CA GLN A 229 1.27 -15.77 11.84
C GLN A 229 0.36 -14.93 10.94
N VAL A 230 0.32 -15.21 9.65
CA VAL A 230 -0.53 -14.49 8.69
C VAL A 230 -1.32 -15.46 7.82
N MET A 231 -2.59 -15.11 7.58
CA MET A 231 -3.42 -15.70 6.53
C MET A 231 -3.51 -14.76 5.33
N PHE A 232 -3.08 -15.25 4.17
CA PHE A 232 -3.12 -14.54 2.91
C PHE A 232 -4.31 -14.98 2.07
N LEU A 233 -5.13 -14.01 1.66
CA LEU A 233 -6.26 -14.20 0.75
C LEU A 233 -5.91 -13.63 -0.63
N PRO A 234 -6.39 -14.21 -1.73
CA PRO A 234 -6.20 -13.62 -3.05
C PRO A 234 -6.97 -12.30 -3.15
N THR A 235 -6.29 -11.25 -3.63
CA THR A 235 -6.88 -9.90 -3.77
C THR A 235 -8.19 -9.93 -4.57
N MET A 236 -8.20 -10.64 -5.70
CA MET A 236 -9.38 -10.71 -6.56
C MET A 236 -10.55 -11.50 -5.93
N ALA A 237 -10.26 -12.40 -5.00
CA ALA A 237 -11.30 -13.09 -4.24
C ALA A 237 -12.01 -12.14 -3.28
N PHE A 238 -11.28 -11.26 -2.60
CA PHE A 238 -11.85 -10.18 -1.79
C PHE A 238 -12.68 -9.22 -2.63
N ILE A 239 -12.16 -8.71 -3.75
CA ILE A 239 -12.89 -7.76 -4.62
C ILE A 239 -14.23 -8.33 -5.08
N ARG A 240 -14.28 -9.60 -5.44
CA ARG A 240 -15.52 -10.28 -5.87
C ARG A 240 -16.46 -10.61 -4.71
N ARG A 241 -15.93 -10.91 -3.55
CA ARG A 241 -16.67 -11.33 -2.36
C ARG A 241 -16.03 -10.75 -1.08
N PRO A 242 -16.34 -9.49 -0.74
CA PRO A 242 -15.74 -8.80 0.41
C PRO A 242 -15.97 -9.49 1.77
N SER A 243 -17.02 -10.31 1.88
CA SER A 243 -17.30 -11.10 3.07
C SER A 243 -16.18 -12.09 3.44
N LEU A 244 -15.34 -12.50 2.46
CA LEU A 244 -14.20 -13.39 2.71
C LEU A 244 -13.19 -12.80 3.70
N TRP A 245 -13.01 -11.48 3.69
CA TRP A 245 -12.10 -10.81 4.59
C TRP A 245 -12.51 -10.96 6.05
N LEU A 246 -13.78 -10.65 6.36
CA LEU A 246 -14.30 -10.74 7.73
C LEU A 246 -14.50 -12.19 8.17
N ASP A 247 -14.87 -13.08 7.25
CA ASP A 247 -14.93 -14.52 7.50
C ASP A 247 -13.54 -15.08 7.88
N ALA A 248 -12.50 -14.69 7.17
CA ALA A 248 -11.12 -15.09 7.48
C ALA A 248 -10.68 -14.54 8.85
N ILE A 249 -11.00 -13.29 9.18
CA ILE A 249 -10.73 -12.72 10.51
C ILE A 249 -11.40 -13.56 11.60
N HIS A 250 -12.68 -13.87 11.44
CA HIS A 250 -13.42 -14.72 12.39
C HIS A 250 -12.79 -16.09 12.55
N ARG A 251 -12.56 -16.81 11.44
CA ARG A 251 -12.05 -18.21 11.44
C ARG A 251 -10.62 -18.30 11.96
N PHE A 252 -9.75 -17.42 11.51
CA PHE A 252 -8.33 -17.40 11.88
C PHE A 252 -8.06 -16.71 13.21
N ARG A 253 -9.09 -16.09 13.80
CA ARG A 253 -8.97 -15.22 14.99
C ARG A 253 -7.97 -14.09 14.76
N GLY A 254 -8.09 -13.44 13.60
CA GLY A 254 -7.20 -12.36 13.18
C GLY A 254 -7.27 -11.16 14.11
N THR A 255 -6.11 -10.66 14.53
CA THR A 255 -6.00 -9.51 15.44
C THR A 255 -5.55 -8.24 14.73
N ILE A 256 -4.91 -8.38 13.57
CA ILE A 256 -4.33 -7.30 12.77
C ILE A 256 -4.74 -7.48 11.31
N THR A 257 -5.24 -6.42 10.70
CA THR A 257 -5.44 -6.32 9.25
C THR A 257 -5.33 -4.86 8.80
N PHE A 258 -4.95 -4.63 7.55
CA PHE A 258 -4.91 -3.29 6.96
C PHE A 258 -5.65 -3.30 5.64
N ALA A 259 -6.26 -2.16 5.31
CA ALA A 259 -6.95 -1.97 4.06
C ALA A 259 -7.03 -0.49 3.68
N PRO A 260 -7.10 -0.15 2.39
CA PRO A 260 -7.48 1.20 1.97
C PRO A 260 -8.94 1.50 2.34
N ASN A 261 -9.26 2.78 2.39
CA ASN A 261 -10.59 3.28 2.81
C ASN A 261 -11.76 2.67 2.00
N PHE A 262 -11.55 2.46 0.68
CA PHE A 262 -12.59 1.87 -0.19
C PHE A 262 -13.01 0.47 0.26
N ALA A 263 -12.12 -0.30 0.87
CA ALA A 263 -12.41 -1.67 1.28
C ALA A 263 -13.41 -1.73 2.45
N PHE A 264 -13.30 -0.77 3.37
CA PHE A 264 -14.27 -0.61 4.45
C PHE A 264 -15.65 -0.26 3.91
N ALA A 265 -15.73 0.70 2.96
CA ALA A 265 -16.98 1.03 2.28
C ALA A 265 -17.57 -0.15 1.52
N LEU A 266 -16.73 -0.90 0.79
CA LEU A 266 -17.13 -2.08 0.03
C LEU A 266 -17.68 -3.18 0.93
N ALA A 267 -16.99 -3.50 2.02
CA ALA A 267 -17.43 -4.52 2.99
C ALA A 267 -18.73 -4.11 3.70
N THR A 268 -18.85 -2.86 4.12
CA THR A 268 -20.06 -2.32 4.75
C THR A 268 -21.29 -2.51 3.86
N ARG A 269 -21.17 -2.25 2.57
CA ARG A 269 -22.25 -2.34 1.59
C ARG A 269 -22.56 -3.76 1.14
N ALA A 270 -21.53 -4.58 0.90
CA ALA A 270 -21.67 -5.87 0.26
C ALA A 270 -21.99 -7.02 1.23
N VAL A 271 -21.62 -6.91 2.51
CA VAL A 271 -21.83 -7.97 3.49
C VAL A 271 -23.26 -7.92 4.02
N THR A 272 -24.01 -9.03 3.84
CA THR A 272 -25.37 -9.17 4.34
C THR A 272 -25.40 -9.50 5.84
N GLU A 273 -26.52 -9.20 6.50
CA GLU A 273 -26.71 -9.59 7.92
C GLU A 273 -26.64 -11.10 8.14
N GLY A 274 -27.20 -11.86 7.19
CA GLY A 274 -27.15 -13.31 7.26
C GLY A 274 -25.73 -13.86 7.26
N GLN A 275 -24.83 -13.29 6.46
CA GLN A 275 -23.41 -13.65 6.44
C GLN A 275 -22.70 -13.29 7.74
N ALA A 276 -22.96 -12.09 8.26
CA ALA A 276 -22.29 -11.59 9.46
C ALA A 276 -22.77 -12.25 10.77
N ARG A 277 -23.96 -12.88 10.77
CA ARG A 277 -24.67 -13.35 12.00
C ARG A 277 -23.81 -14.27 12.88
N SER A 278 -22.99 -15.11 12.27
CA SER A 278 -22.17 -16.10 12.98
C SER A 278 -20.76 -15.63 13.31
N TRP A 279 -20.37 -14.44 12.84
CA TRP A 279 -19.01 -13.98 13.07
C TRP A 279 -18.80 -13.41 14.48
N ASP A 280 -17.61 -13.64 15.00
CA ASP A 280 -17.05 -13.00 16.17
C ASP A 280 -15.77 -12.27 15.75
N LEU A 281 -15.81 -10.96 15.74
CA LEU A 281 -14.71 -10.06 15.36
C LEU A 281 -14.06 -9.41 16.59
N SER A 282 -14.44 -9.82 17.81
CA SER A 282 -13.93 -9.25 19.06
C SER A 282 -12.42 -9.42 19.26
N CYS A 283 -11.82 -10.37 18.53
CA CYS A 283 -10.37 -10.58 18.52
C CYS A 283 -9.60 -9.42 17.82
N MET A 284 -10.27 -8.65 16.94
CA MET A 284 -9.63 -7.60 16.18
C MET A 284 -9.20 -6.44 17.09
N ARG A 285 -7.91 -6.10 17.05
CA ARG A 285 -7.36 -4.98 17.80
C ARG A 285 -6.74 -3.87 16.93
N ALA A 286 -6.35 -4.19 15.69
CA ALA A 286 -5.79 -3.23 14.76
C ALA A 286 -6.37 -3.43 13.33
N LEU A 287 -7.36 -2.61 12.99
CA LEU A 287 -7.89 -2.42 11.64
C LEU A 287 -7.22 -1.21 11.02
N GLY A 288 -6.08 -1.41 10.39
CA GLY A 288 -5.32 -0.32 9.80
C GLY A 288 -6.01 0.24 8.56
N CYS A 289 -6.01 1.56 8.43
CA CYS A 289 -6.51 2.28 7.26
C CYS A 289 -5.47 3.27 6.76
N GLY A 290 -5.11 3.19 5.47
CA GLY A 290 -4.11 4.06 4.84
C GLY A 290 -4.04 3.87 3.33
N ALA A 291 -2.98 4.37 2.72
CA ALA A 291 -2.67 4.34 1.28
C ALA A 291 -3.59 5.20 0.38
N GLU A 292 -4.67 5.74 0.92
CA GLU A 292 -5.55 6.70 0.25
C GLU A 292 -6.18 7.65 1.28
N PRO A 293 -6.86 8.74 0.87
CA PRO A 293 -7.52 9.65 1.79
C PRO A 293 -8.53 8.93 2.68
N ILE A 294 -8.39 9.10 3.99
CA ILE A 294 -9.20 8.41 5.00
C ILE A 294 -10.46 9.23 5.27
N GLN A 295 -11.63 8.65 5.03
CA GLN A 295 -12.93 9.28 5.27
C GLN A 295 -13.50 8.79 6.60
N PRO A 296 -13.67 9.67 7.61
CA PRO A 296 -14.12 9.25 8.94
C PRO A 296 -15.51 8.62 8.92
N ASP A 297 -16.42 9.10 8.06
CA ASP A 297 -17.77 8.55 7.96
C ASP A 297 -17.81 7.10 7.46
N VAL A 298 -16.88 6.74 6.54
CA VAL A 298 -16.74 5.35 6.06
C VAL A 298 -16.33 4.43 7.19
N LEU A 299 -15.36 4.85 8.00
CA LEU A 299 -14.87 4.06 9.13
C LEU A 299 -15.93 3.92 10.23
N ARG A 300 -16.66 5.01 10.54
CA ARG A 300 -17.80 4.97 11.49
C ARG A 300 -18.92 4.06 11.01
N ALA A 301 -19.27 4.12 9.73
CA ALA A 301 -20.29 3.25 9.15
C ALA A 301 -19.89 1.76 9.23
N PHE A 302 -18.62 1.45 8.95
CA PHE A 302 -18.08 0.10 9.09
C PHE A 302 -18.12 -0.39 10.55
N LEU A 303 -17.65 0.40 11.50
CA LEU A 303 -17.72 0.09 12.92
C LEU A 303 -19.15 -0.15 13.39
N GLY A 304 -20.08 0.75 13.05
CA GLY A 304 -21.50 0.62 13.41
C GLY A 304 -22.13 -0.63 12.79
N ARG A 305 -21.77 -0.95 11.54
CA ARG A 305 -22.29 -2.12 10.82
C ARG A 305 -21.89 -3.45 11.48
N PHE A 306 -20.68 -3.54 12.05
CA PHE A 306 -20.15 -4.77 12.63
C PHE A 306 -19.99 -4.72 14.16
N ALA A 307 -20.59 -3.73 14.82
CA ALA A 307 -20.59 -3.63 16.29
C ALA A 307 -21.21 -4.85 16.97
N ALA A 308 -22.31 -5.38 16.42
CA ALA A 308 -22.95 -6.59 16.94
C ALA A 308 -22.09 -7.86 16.83
N GLN A 309 -21.07 -7.84 15.98
CA GLN A 309 -20.06 -8.90 15.83
C GLN A 309 -18.85 -8.71 16.76
N GLY A 310 -18.92 -7.75 17.68
CA GLY A 310 -17.88 -7.48 18.67
C GLY A 310 -16.75 -6.57 18.19
N LEU A 311 -16.91 -5.91 17.03
CA LEU A 311 -15.90 -4.94 16.56
C LEU A 311 -15.94 -3.69 17.42
N ARG A 312 -14.79 -3.26 17.93
CA ARG A 312 -14.65 -2.15 18.86
C ARG A 312 -14.20 -0.87 18.15
N PRO A 313 -14.66 0.33 18.59
CA PRO A 313 -14.21 1.60 18.02
C PRO A 313 -12.69 1.81 18.07
N GLU A 314 -12.03 1.32 19.12
CA GLU A 314 -10.59 1.45 19.32
C GLU A 314 -9.76 0.57 18.36
N SER A 315 -10.41 -0.34 17.61
CA SER A 315 -9.68 -1.20 16.67
C SER A 315 -9.23 -0.47 15.39
N ILE A 316 -9.80 0.69 15.05
CA ILE A 316 -9.40 1.46 13.87
C ILE A 316 -8.05 2.13 14.09
N LEU A 317 -7.12 1.90 13.17
CA LEU A 317 -5.75 2.40 13.21
C LEU A 317 -5.40 3.17 11.92
N PRO A 318 -5.68 4.47 11.84
CA PRO A 318 -5.23 5.27 10.71
C PRO A 318 -3.70 5.31 10.63
N SER A 319 -3.19 5.33 9.40
CA SER A 319 -1.75 5.33 9.14
C SER A 319 -1.41 6.14 7.90
N TYR A 320 -0.18 6.63 7.85
CA TYR A 320 0.38 7.28 6.68
C TYR A 320 1.74 6.67 6.35
N GLY A 321 2.01 6.55 5.06
CA GLY A 321 3.25 6.03 4.54
C GLY A 321 3.33 6.04 3.03
N MET A 322 4.50 5.69 2.51
CA MET A 322 4.80 5.63 1.08
C MET A 322 6.02 4.75 0.82
N ALA A 323 6.14 4.27 -0.42
CA ALA A 323 7.22 3.37 -0.80
C ALA A 323 8.63 4.00 -0.63
N GLU A 324 8.76 5.31 -0.86
CA GLU A 324 9.99 6.07 -0.70
C GLU A 324 10.49 6.12 0.75
N ALA A 325 9.60 5.84 1.72
CA ALA A 325 9.94 5.63 3.12
C ALA A 325 9.82 4.16 3.54
N THR A 326 10.03 3.25 2.63
CA THR A 326 9.86 1.80 2.75
C THR A 326 8.38 1.43 2.78
N LEU A 327 7.62 1.82 3.81
CA LEU A 327 6.17 1.69 3.90
C LEU A 327 5.60 2.73 4.85
N ALA A 328 5.60 2.46 6.16
CA ALA A 328 4.91 3.25 7.15
C ALA A 328 5.82 4.32 7.77
N ILE A 329 5.25 5.48 8.00
CA ILE A 329 5.90 6.65 8.60
C ILE A 329 5.25 6.99 9.94
N THR A 330 3.90 7.03 9.97
CA THR A 330 3.13 7.34 11.17
C THR A 330 2.00 6.34 11.35
N PHE A 331 1.72 6.02 12.61
CA PHE A 331 0.51 5.34 13.04
C PHE A 331 -0.19 6.17 14.12
N ALA A 332 -1.53 6.12 14.11
CA ALA A 332 -2.31 6.52 15.27
C ALA A 332 -2.00 5.62 16.47
N ASP A 333 -2.42 6.00 17.67
CA ASP A 333 -2.26 5.17 18.85
C ASP A 333 -3.18 3.93 18.74
N VAL A 334 -2.59 2.73 18.79
CA VAL A 334 -3.30 1.45 18.66
C VAL A 334 -4.27 1.16 19.80
N THR A 335 -4.23 1.94 20.86
CA THR A 335 -5.07 1.81 22.06
C THR A 335 -6.13 2.91 22.17
N ALA A 336 -6.06 3.92 21.29
CA ALA A 336 -6.96 5.08 21.32
C ALA A 336 -8.08 4.97 20.27
N PRO A 337 -9.24 5.54 20.52
CA PRO A 337 -10.29 5.62 19.51
C PRO A 337 -9.87 6.56 18.36
N LEU A 338 -10.59 6.42 17.22
CA LEU A 338 -10.39 7.27 16.06
C LEU A 338 -10.41 8.76 16.42
N ARG A 339 -9.29 9.44 16.23
CA ARG A 339 -9.18 10.89 16.41
C ARG A 339 -9.46 11.60 15.10
N THR A 340 -10.33 12.59 15.13
CA THR A 340 -10.65 13.46 14.00
C THR A 340 -10.51 14.93 14.41
N ASP A 341 -10.28 15.79 13.43
CA ASP A 341 -10.25 17.24 13.59
C ASP A 341 -11.27 17.88 12.64
N ARG A 342 -12.22 18.62 13.19
CA ARG A 342 -13.23 19.34 12.43
C ARG A 342 -12.79 20.79 12.25
N ILE A 343 -12.48 21.16 11.00
CA ILE A 343 -11.85 22.41 10.62
C ILE A 343 -12.78 23.27 9.76
N ASP A 344 -12.65 24.59 9.91
CA ASP A 344 -13.34 25.59 9.09
C ASP A 344 -12.89 25.51 7.65
N LEU A 345 -13.83 25.30 6.72
CA LEU A 345 -13.54 25.09 5.31
C LEU A 345 -12.94 26.33 4.64
N ALA A 346 -13.36 27.54 5.03
CA ALA A 346 -12.81 28.79 4.47
C ALA A 346 -11.38 29.04 4.92
N ALA A 347 -11.07 28.77 6.20
CA ALA A 347 -9.73 28.84 6.73
C ALA A 347 -8.81 27.79 6.07
N MET A 348 -9.31 26.56 5.86
CA MET A 348 -8.56 25.49 5.20
C MET A 348 -8.16 25.87 3.77
N ARG A 349 -9.04 26.51 3.01
CA ARG A 349 -8.74 27.03 1.66
C ARG A 349 -7.69 28.12 1.66
N ALA A 350 -7.54 28.84 2.78
CA ALA A 350 -6.48 29.82 3.01
C ALA A 350 -5.20 29.21 3.60
N GLY A 351 -5.09 27.88 3.65
CA GLY A 351 -3.93 27.16 4.18
C GLY A 351 -3.85 27.12 5.70
N GLN A 352 -4.98 27.27 6.40
CA GLN A 352 -5.06 27.28 7.88
C GLN A 352 -6.06 26.25 8.40
N ALA A 353 -5.62 25.23 9.12
CA ALA A 353 -6.50 24.24 9.74
C ALA A 353 -7.10 24.76 11.05
N ARG A 354 -7.95 25.80 10.96
CA ARG A 354 -8.60 26.39 12.14
C ARG A 354 -9.77 25.50 12.58
N PRO A 355 -9.89 25.14 13.87
CA PRO A 355 -11.05 24.43 14.39
C PRO A 355 -12.36 25.13 14.03
N SER A 356 -13.35 24.36 13.60
CA SER A 356 -14.69 24.89 13.28
C SER A 356 -15.41 25.27 14.57
N SER A 357 -15.97 26.49 14.61
CA SER A 357 -16.73 27.03 15.78
C SER A 357 -18.22 26.66 15.81
N GLY A 358 -18.73 25.82 14.88
CA GLY A 358 -20.10 25.29 14.92
C GLY A 358 -20.87 25.43 13.61
N ASP A 359 -21.44 26.59 13.27
CA ASP A 359 -22.47 26.73 12.24
C ASP A 359 -21.95 26.94 10.80
N GLY A 360 -20.64 27.02 10.59
CA GLY A 360 -20.00 27.21 9.27
C GLY A 360 -19.79 25.89 8.53
N ALA A 361 -19.54 26.01 7.21
CA ALA A 361 -19.07 24.88 6.41
C ALA A 361 -17.75 24.33 6.99
N ALA A 362 -17.72 23.05 7.27
CA ALA A 362 -16.57 22.39 7.89
C ALA A 362 -16.22 21.11 7.17
N MET A 363 -14.94 20.78 7.20
CA MET A 363 -14.44 19.46 6.81
C MET A 363 -13.89 18.70 8.04
N GLU A 364 -13.89 17.39 7.98
CA GLU A 364 -13.38 16.55 9.04
C GLU A 364 -12.23 15.69 8.49
N LEU A 365 -11.07 15.79 9.11
CA LEU A 365 -9.88 15.02 8.76
C LEU A 365 -9.51 14.05 9.89
N VAL A 366 -8.94 12.91 9.48
CA VAL A 366 -8.51 11.86 10.40
C VAL A 366 -7.05 12.05 10.74
N SER A 367 -6.72 11.92 12.03
CA SER A 367 -5.33 11.85 12.47
C SER A 367 -4.68 10.56 11.99
N CYS A 368 -3.53 10.67 11.33
CA CYS A 368 -2.65 9.55 11.01
C CYS A 368 -1.58 9.31 12.09
N GLY A 369 -1.71 9.95 13.26
CA GLY A 369 -0.84 9.77 14.40
C GLY A 369 0.49 10.49 14.30
N ARG A 370 1.51 9.90 14.94
CA ARG A 370 2.85 10.47 15.10
C ARG A 370 3.89 9.68 14.33
N PRO A 371 5.01 10.31 13.91
CA PRO A 371 6.11 9.60 13.28
C PRO A 371 6.72 8.58 14.25
N PHE A 372 7.19 7.47 13.71
CA PHE A 372 7.91 6.46 14.48
C PHE A 372 9.19 6.99 15.10
N PRO A 373 9.66 6.41 16.20
CA PRO A 373 10.93 6.77 16.82
C PRO A 373 12.09 6.82 15.80
N GLY A 374 12.94 7.86 15.92
CA GLY A 374 14.07 8.06 15.01
C GLY A 374 13.70 8.65 13.65
N HIS A 375 12.42 8.92 13.39
CA HIS A 375 11.95 9.63 12.20
C HIS A 375 11.56 11.06 12.56
N GLU A 376 11.88 11.98 11.67
CA GLU A 376 11.48 13.37 11.77
C GLU A 376 10.52 13.72 10.64
N LEU A 377 9.46 14.39 10.98
CA LEU A 377 8.44 14.87 10.05
C LEU A 377 8.27 16.37 10.26
N ALA A 378 8.25 17.12 9.15
CA ALA A 378 8.00 18.54 9.16
C ALA A 378 7.00 18.91 8.08
N VAL A 379 6.15 19.90 8.35
CA VAL A 379 5.27 20.51 7.36
C VAL A 379 5.98 21.76 6.84
N MET A 380 6.22 21.81 5.54
CA MET A 380 7.00 22.85 4.88
C MET A 380 6.14 23.74 4.01
N GLY A 381 6.34 25.05 4.13
CA GLY A 381 5.79 26.05 3.25
C GLY A 381 6.68 26.32 2.01
N PRO A 382 6.28 27.30 1.18
CA PRO A 382 7.07 27.69 0.03
C PRO A 382 8.53 28.02 0.40
N GLY A 383 9.46 27.55 -0.44
CA GLY A 383 10.89 27.73 -0.22
C GLY A 383 11.49 26.85 0.87
N GLY A 384 10.78 25.80 1.34
CA GLY A 384 11.29 24.87 2.34
C GLY A 384 11.36 25.45 3.77
N ARG A 385 10.53 26.46 4.06
CA ARG A 385 10.44 27.03 5.42
C ARG A 385 9.52 26.18 6.29
N PRO A 386 9.95 25.70 7.46
CA PRO A 386 9.09 24.99 8.39
C PRO A 386 7.87 25.84 8.80
N LEU A 387 6.70 25.22 8.82
CA LEU A 387 5.46 25.83 9.25
C LEU A 387 5.14 25.42 10.71
N GLY A 388 4.38 26.28 11.38
CA GLY A 388 3.86 25.98 12.72
C GLY A 388 2.64 25.08 12.69
N GLU A 389 2.15 24.72 13.88
CA GLU A 389 0.92 23.94 14.02
C GLU A 389 -0.25 24.57 13.27
N ARG A 390 -1.11 23.72 12.72
CA ARG A 390 -2.32 24.09 11.98
C ARG A 390 -2.09 24.90 10.69
N GLN A 391 -0.86 25.04 10.24
CA GLN A 391 -0.53 25.61 8.94
C GLN A 391 -0.40 24.47 7.91
N VAL A 392 -1.08 24.57 6.78
CA VAL A 392 -1.04 23.56 5.73
C VAL A 392 0.18 23.76 4.85
N GLY A 393 0.92 22.71 4.61
CA GLY A 393 2.10 22.70 3.75
C GLY A 393 2.46 21.29 3.30
N GLU A 394 3.56 21.16 2.59
CA GLU A 394 4.06 19.87 2.12
C GLU A 394 4.73 19.10 3.26
N VAL A 395 4.43 17.81 3.34
CA VAL A 395 5.09 16.89 4.28
C VAL A 395 6.49 16.57 3.79
N TRP A 396 7.48 16.89 4.60
CA TRP A 396 8.85 16.44 4.42
C TRP A 396 9.24 15.52 5.56
N LEU A 397 9.99 14.47 5.24
CA LEU A 397 10.41 13.53 6.26
C LEU A 397 11.87 13.10 6.07
N ARG A 398 12.49 12.70 7.17
CA ARG A 398 13.80 12.03 7.19
C ARG A 398 13.83 10.99 8.30
N GLY A 399 14.66 9.98 8.11
CA GLY A 399 14.81 8.90 9.07
C GLY A 399 15.32 7.63 8.44
N PRO A 400 15.58 6.61 9.24
CA PRO A 400 16.26 5.40 8.79
C PRO A 400 15.42 4.49 7.88
N SER A 401 14.10 4.71 7.78
CA SER A 401 13.22 4.04 6.81
C SER A 401 13.20 4.70 5.44
N VAL A 402 13.71 5.95 5.32
CA VAL A 402 13.78 6.65 4.02
C VAL A 402 14.78 5.93 3.13
N THR A 403 14.36 5.62 1.91
CA THR A 403 15.17 4.87 0.94
C THR A 403 16.26 5.76 0.31
N ALA A 404 17.19 5.13 -0.40
CA ALA A 404 18.31 5.86 -1.04
C ALA A 404 17.89 6.60 -2.33
N GLY A 405 16.65 6.41 -2.81
CA GLY A 405 16.16 7.05 -4.03
C GLY A 405 15.65 6.05 -5.07
N TYR A 406 15.65 6.49 -6.32
CA TYR A 406 15.15 5.73 -7.46
C TYR A 406 16.30 5.08 -8.25
N TYR A 407 16.16 3.80 -8.53
CA TYR A 407 17.15 3.03 -9.26
C TYR A 407 17.32 3.55 -10.69
N GLY A 408 18.56 3.91 -11.05
CA GLY A 408 18.89 4.40 -12.38
C GLY A 408 18.35 5.80 -12.72
N ASP A 409 17.75 6.53 -11.77
CA ASP A 409 17.21 7.86 -11.99
C ASP A 409 17.76 8.88 -10.96
N PRO A 410 18.99 9.34 -11.13
CA PRO A 410 19.62 10.29 -10.22
C PRO A 410 18.93 11.66 -10.21
N ALA A 411 18.32 12.07 -11.32
CA ALA A 411 17.63 13.37 -11.40
C ALA A 411 16.37 13.38 -10.53
N ALA A 412 15.52 12.37 -10.67
CA ALA A 412 14.34 12.24 -9.83
C ALA A 412 14.72 11.97 -8.36
N THR A 413 15.84 11.30 -8.12
CA THR A 413 16.36 11.10 -6.75
C THR A 413 16.73 12.42 -6.11
N GLU A 414 17.50 13.29 -6.79
CA GLU A 414 17.85 14.62 -6.27
C GLU A 414 16.62 15.51 -6.05
N GLU A 415 15.66 15.48 -6.99
CA GLU A 415 14.41 16.23 -6.85
C GLU A 415 13.61 15.84 -5.61
N THR A 416 13.51 14.53 -5.34
CA THR A 416 12.66 13.99 -4.28
C THR A 416 13.37 13.88 -2.93
N PHE A 417 14.66 13.54 -2.91
CA PHE A 417 15.43 13.26 -1.69
C PHE A 417 16.54 14.30 -1.40
N GLY A 418 16.60 15.37 -2.19
CA GLY A 418 17.64 16.38 -2.07
C GLY A 418 17.61 17.12 -0.73
N GLY A 419 18.80 17.55 -0.26
CA GLY A 419 18.93 18.32 0.98
C GLY A 419 18.72 17.49 2.26
N GLY A 420 18.74 16.15 2.18
CA GLY A 420 18.58 15.25 3.34
C GLY A 420 17.13 15.07 3.81
N TRP A 421 16.17 15.50 3.02
CA TRP A 421 14.75 15.32 3.26
C TRP A 421 14.06 14.64 2.08
N LEU A 422 13.20 13.69 2.36
CA LEU A 422 12.23 13.16 1.39
C LEU A 422 11.06 14.14 1.31
N ARG A 423 10.84 14.70 0.11
CA ARG A 423 9.69 15.53 -0.23
C ARG A 423 8.57 14.64 -0.73
N THR A 424 7.48 14.56 0.03
CA THR A 424 6.44 13.56 -0.25
C THR A 424 5.47 13.99 -1.35
N GLY A 425 5.34 15.29 -1.59
CA GLY A 425 4.31 15.87 -2.43
C GLY A 425 2.91 15.81 -1.81
N ASP A 426 2.77 15.32 -0.56
CA ASP A 426 1.51 15.30 0.16
C ASP A 426 1.36 16.56 1.01
N LEU A 427 0.15 17.14 1.04
CA LEU A 427 -0.20 18.28 1.87
C LEU A 427 -0.79 17.82 3.19
N ALA A 428 -0.36 18.43 4.28
CA ALA A 428 -0.84 18.15 5.62
C ALA A 428 -0.68 19.34 6.55
N TYR A 429 -1.20 19.20 7.75
CA TYR A 429 -0.83 20.02 8.90
C TYR A 429 -0.59 19.14 10.12
N GLN A 430 0.06 19.70 11.13
CA GLN A 430 0.18 19.08 12.45
C GLN A 430 -0.71 19.80 13.45
N ALA A 431 -1.32 19.04 14.35
CA ALA A 431 -2.03 19.55 15.52
C ALA A 431 -1.78 18.62 16.71
N ASP A 432 -1.33 19.18 17.84
CA ASP A 432 -0.92 18.46 19.06
C ASP A 432 0.14 17.38 18.77
N GLY A 433 1.01 17.64 17.78
CA GLY A 433 2.06 16.75 17.31
C GLY A 433 1.59 15.55 16.48
N GLU A 434 0.31 15.48 16.07
CA GLU A 434 -0.23 14.45 15.17
C GLU A 434 -0.42 15.00 13.77
N LEU A 435 -0.30 14.11 12.77
CA LEU A 435 -0.37 14.43 11.35
C LEU A 435 -1.79 14.26 10.81
N PHE A 436 -2.25 15.25 10.05
CA PHE A 436 -3.53 15.25 9.33
C PHE A 436 -3.27 15.48 7.85
N ILE A 437 -3.46 14.44 7.03
CA ILE A 437 -3.25 14.52 5.59
C ILE A 437 -4.45 15.19 4.93
N CYS A 438 -4.18 16.21 4.09
CA CYS A 438 -5.19 17.01 3.40
C CYS A 438 -5.39 16.58 1.94
N GLY A 439 -4.33 16.09 1.29
CA GLY A 439 -4.34 15.72 -0.13
C GLY A 439 -2.95 15.77 -0.73
N ARG A 440 -2.89 15.83 -2.07
CA ARG A 440 -1.61 15.97 -2.79
C ARG A 440 -1.46 17.35 -3.38
N ALA A 441 -0.25 17.91 -3.31
CA ALA A 441 0.06 19.25 -3.82
C ALA A 441 -0.28 19.39 -5.31
N LYS A 442 0.04 18.39 -6.12
CA LYS A 442 -0.20 18.37 -7.57
C LYS A 442 -1.68 18.18 -7.96
N ASP A 443 -2.49 17.59 -7.06
CA ASP A 443 -3.90 17.34 -7.32
C ASP A 443 -4.79 18.49 -6.80
N LEU A 444 -4.19 19.47 -6.10
CA LEU A 444 -4.88 20.63 -5.58
C LEU A 444 -5.43 21.48 -6.73
N ILE A 445 -6.71 21.76 -6.68
CA ILE A 445 -7.41 22.60 -7.66
C ILE A 445 -7.37 24.04 -7.18
N ILE A 446 -6.77 24.95 -7.96
CA ILE A 446 -6.62 26.37 -7.57
C ILE A 446 -7.54 27.22 -8.43
N LEU A 447 -8.66 27.66 -7.89
CA LEU A 447 -9.62 28.53 -8.59
C LEU A 447 -9.69 29.89 -7.93
N ASN A 448 -9.43 30.93 -8.70
CA ASN A 448 -9.47 32.32 -8.20
C ASN A 448 -8.62 32.53 -6.94
N GLY A 449 -7.45 31.88 -6.86
CA GLY A 449 -6.53 31.98 -5.71
C GLY A 449 -6.97 31.25 -4.46
N LYS A 450 -8.01 30.41 -4.54
CA LYS A 450 -8.47 29.53 -3.45
C LYS A 450 -8.15 28.08 -3.75
N ASN A 451 -7.76 27.35 -2.73
CA ASN A 451 -7.44 25.94 -2.79
C ASN A 451 -8.71 25.08 -2.60
N TYR A 452 -8.94 24.15 -3.52
CA TYR A 452 -10.00 23.16 -3.44
C TYR A 452 -9.39 21.75 -3.51
N TYR A 453 -9.71 20.94 -2.54
CA TYR A 453 -9.23 19.57 -2.52
C TYR A 453 -10.19 18.69 -3.33
N PRO A 454 -9.68 17.87 -4.28
CA PRO A 454 -10.52 17.00 -5.11
C PRO A 454 -11.52 16.16 -4.30
N GLN A 455 -11.07 15.65 -3.16
CA GLN A 455 -11.87 14.80 -2.28
C GLN A 455 -13.11 15.49 -1.72
N ASP A 456 -13.08 16.81 -1.52
CA ASP A 456 -14.25 17.57 -1.08
C ASP A 456 -15.30 17.63 -2.17
N ILE A 457 -14.87 17.88 -3.42
CA ILE A 457 -15.73 17.89 -4.59
C ILE A 457 -16.34 16.49 -4.81
N GLU A 458 -15.50 15.47 -4.77
CA GLU A 458 -15.90 14.06 -4.94
C GLU A 458 -16.92 13.62 -3.89
N ARG A 459 -16.74 14.03 -2.63
CA ARG A 459 -17.69 13.77 -1.53
C ARG A 459 -19.04 14.42 -1.76
N ILE A 460 -19.07 15.67 -2.23
CA ILE A 460 -20.32 16.37 -2.56
C ILE A 460 -21.05 15.64 -3.69
N VAL A 461 -20.33 15.31 -4.74
CA VAL A 461 -20.88 14.65 -5.93
C VAL A 461 -21.39 13.24 -5.63
N SER A 462 -20.68 12.49 -4.81
CA SER A 462 -21.09 11.12 -4.41
C SER A 462 -22.42 11.06 -3.64
N ARG A 463 -22.87 12.18 -3.04
CA ARG A 463 -24.18 12.27 -2.35
C ARG A 463 -25.34 12.51 -3.28
N ILE A 464 -25.10 12.83 -4.55
CA ILE A 464 -26.14 13.11 -5.53
C ILE A 464 -26.80 11.81 -5.98
N ASP A 465 -28.13 11.74 -5.88
CA ASP A 465 -28.89 10.56 -6.32
C ASP A 465 -28.64 10.27 -7.81
N GLY A 466 -28.35 9.01 -8.11
CA GLY A 466 -28.03 8.55 -9.46
C GLY A 466 -26.52 8.45 -9.74
N ILE A 467 -25.65 9.01 -8.93
CA ILE A 467 -24.20 8.78 -9.02
C ILE A 467 -23.85 7.43 -8.38
N ARG A 468 -22.92 6.71 -9.00
CA ARG A 468 -22.35 5.52 -8.38
C ARG A 468 -21.39 5.94 -7.27
N ASP A 469 -21.66 5.43 -6.08
CA ASP A 469 -20.87 5.68 -4.89
C ASP A 469 -19.40 5.26 -5.11
N GLY A 470 -18.46 6.18 -4.81
CA GLY A 470 -17.02 5.97 -5.03
C GLY A 470 -16.58 5.98 -6.50
N GLN A 471 -17.46 6.30 -7.45
CA GLN A 471 -17.14 6.38 -8.88
C GLN A 471 -17.23 7.82 -9.38
N CYS A 472 -16.46 8.69 -8.73
CA CYS A 472 -16.35 10.09 -9.08
C CYS A 472 -14.88 10.49 -8.91
N VAL A 473 -14.36 11.31 -9.81
CA VAL A 473 -13.06 11.93 -9.73
C VAL A 473 -13.17 13.41 -10.07
N ALA A 474 -12.51 14.25 -9.29
CA ALA A 474 -12.37 15.67 -9.54
C ALA A 474 -10.90 16.00 -9.82
N PHE A 475 -10.66 16.87 -10.78
CA PHE A 475 -9.31 17.38 -11.11
C PHE A 475 -9.42 18.73 -11.78
N SER A 476 -8.31 19.44 -11.92
CA SER A 476 -8.26 20.67 -12.70
C SER A 476 -7.64 20.46 -14.07
N ARG A 477 -8.00 21.31 -14.99
CA ARG A 477 -7.31 21.52 -16.25
C ARG A 477 -7.31 23.00 -16.63
N PHE A 478 -6.42 23.40 -17.48
CA PHE A 478 -6.47 24.74 -18.08
C PHE A 478 -7.39 24.73 -19.30
N ASP A 479 -8.25 25.73 -19.42
CA ASP A 479 -9.06 25.98 -20.61
C ASP A 479 -8.23 26.64 -21.73
N ASP A 480 -8.87 26.87 -22.88
CA ASP A 480 -8.21 27.46 -24.05
C ASP A 480 -7.74 28.90 -23.81
N ALA A 481 -8.26 29.59 -22.78
CA ALA A 481 -7.86 30.91 -22.36
C ALA A 481 -6.76 30.92 -21.28
N GLY A 482 -6.31 29.72 -20.83
CA GLY A 482 -5.30 29.54 -19.81
C GLY A 482 -5.83 29.70 -18.38
N ALA A 483 -7.15 29.71 -18.19
CA ALA A 483 -7.76 29.69 -16.85
C ALA A 483 -7.90 28.26 -16.31
N GLU A 484 -7.56 28.07 -15.04
CA GLU A 484 -7.76 26.78 -14.40
C GLU A 484 -9.25 26.53 -14.11
N ILE A 485 -9.76 25.39 -14.54
CA ILE A 485 -11.15 24.99 -14.35
C ILE A 485 -11.21 23.61 -13.66
N ALA A 486 -12.17 23.46 -12.75
CA ALA A 486 -12.46 22.17 -12.15
C ALA A 486 -13.28 21.29 -13.11
N VAL A 487 -12.86 20.04 -13.25
CA VAL A 487 -13.54 19.02 -14.04
C VAL A 487 -13.95 17.89 -13.10
N VAL A 488 -15.20 17.45 -13.24
CA VAL A 488 -15.73 16.29 -12.51
C VAL A 488 -16.13 15.22 -13.50
N VAL A 489 -15.62 14.02 -13.32
CA VAL A 489 -16.05 12.82 -14.05
C VAL A 489 -16.72 11.89 -13.06
N ALA A 490 -17.99 11.52 -13.32
CA ALA A 490 -18.77 10.67 -12.43
C ALA A 490 -19.52 9.58 -13.20
N GLU A 491 -19.53 8.36 -12.67
CA GLU A 491 -20.31 7.27 -13.24
C GLU A 491 -21.76 7.33 -12.74
N SER A 492 -22.72 7.35 -13.69
CA SER A 492 -24.13 7.38 -13.36
C SER A 492 -24.80 6.02 -13.56
N ARG A 493 -25.72 5.66 -12.66
CA ARG A 493 -26.57 4.45 -12.79
C ARG A 493 -27.71 4.63 -13.80
N ARG A 494 -28.02 5.86 -14.14
CA ARG A 494 -29.13 6.22 -15.04
C ARG A 494 -28.68 7.36 -15.94
N ASN A 495 -29.12 7.36 -17.18
CA ASN A 495 -28.98 8.53 -18.05
C ASN A 495 -30.00 9.57 -17.60
N THR A 496 -29.62 10.47 -16.70
CA THR A 496 -30.50 11.49 -16.14
C THR A 496 -30.22 12.83 -16.82
N ALA A 497 -31.17 13.29 -17.62
CA ALA A 497 -31.18 14.67 -18.08
C ALA A 497 -31.16 15.61 -16.86
N GLY A 498 -30.18 16.51 -16.78
CA GLY A 498 -30.03 17.43 -15.65
C GLY A 498 -29.00 17.03 -14.59
N LEU A 499 -28.41 15.82 -14.63
CA LEU A 499 -27.44 15.38 -13.63
C LEU A 499 -26.19 16.28 -13.61
N ALA A 500 -25.70 16.68 -14.76
CA ALA A 500 -24.56 17.62 -14.85
C ALA A 500 -24.88 18.98 -14.19
N ALA A 501 -26.10 19.50 -14.41
CA ALA A 501 -26.53 20.75 -13.77
C ALA A 501 -26.66 20.58 -12.25
N ALA A 502 -27.17 19.43 -11.78
CA ALA A 502 -27.25 19.09 -10.35
C ALA A 502 -25.86 19.03 -9.71
N ILE A 503 -24.89 18.41 -10.36
CA ILE A 503 -23.47 18.37 -9.91
C ILE A 503 -22.92 19.79 -9.79
N VAL A 504 -23.04 20.60 -10.83
CA VAL A 504 -22.54 21.98 -10.83
C VAL A 504 -23.21 22.80 -9.74
N SER A 505 -24.53 22.65 -9.56
CA SER A 505 -25.28 23.36 -8.52
C SER A 505 -24.85 22.97 -7.11
N ALA A 506 -24.71 21.66 -6.85
CA ALA A 506 -24.29 21.13 -5.55
C ALA A 506 -22.87 21.60 -5.20
N VAL A 507 -21.93 21.44 -6.14
CA VAL A 507 -20.54 21.85 -5.94
C VAL A 507 -20.44 23.38 -5.69
N ARG A 508 -21.14 24.20 -6.47
CA ARG A 508 -21.15 25.68 -6.28
C ARG A 508 -21.85 26.12 -4.99
N GLY A 509 -22.80 25.35 -4.50
CA GLY A 509 -23.56 25.68 -3.29
C GLY A 509 -22.82 25.34 -2.00
N GLU A 510 -21.95 24.32 -2.02
CA GLU A 510 -21.20 23.87 -0.84
C GLU A 510 -19.72 24.36 -0.86
N LEU A 511 -19.20 24.76 -2.02
CA LEU A 511 -17.85 25.29 -2.23
C LEU A 511 -17.87 26.77 -2.66
#